data_3679c12923cc21d99132682d6a35d5d8
#
_entry.id   3679c12923cc21d99132682d6a35d5d8
#
_cell.length_a   1.000
_cell.length_b   1.000
_cell.length_c   1.000
_cell.angle_alpha   90.00
_cell.angle_beta   90.00
_cell.angle_gamma   90.00
#
_symmetry.space_group_name_H-M   'P 1'
#
loop_
_entity.id
_entity.type
_entity.pdbx_description
1 polymer ?
#
loop_
_entity_poly.entity_id
_entity_poly.type
_entity_poly.pdbx_seq_one_letter_code
_entity_poly.pdbx_strand_id
1 'polypeptide(L)'
;MTASDHARGRPDAPGELRRAGGQLEPAAFADLLAGYCLDVEAGQTVLVRSTSLAEPLLLELQRAILERDAWPLLRVELPGQTRGYYDAARDRHLDDFPDLALHEVRRADAILGIQAPGDVRELAGVDPDRIARHARARRPIREATMKKRWCSTLWPTAALAEQASMSAEEFAAFVCSALFLDQPDPVRAWGGLAAFQERLIGRLSDASELRLEAEGTDLTLSVAKRTWVNSDGRRNMPSGEVFTGPHERSANGRVRFTVRSSPAGIDVDGVELQLRDGEVVAASATVGEAYLQRALATDDGARFLGEIGIGTNFGIARPTGTILFDEKIGGTVHLALGRSYPETGGKNRSALHWDLICDLRAGGRLTADGEVIQENGRFF
;
A
#
# COMPACT_ATOMS: atom_id res chain seq x y z
N MET A 1 14.71 -26.97 49.84
CA MET A 1 15.13 -25.68 49.26
C MET A 1 14.76 -25.72 47.80
N THR A 2 13.64 -25.18 47.47
CA THR A 2 12.94 -25.25 46.19
C THR A 2 13.32 -24.06 45.34
N ALA A 3 13.90 -24.31 44.18
CA ALA A 3 14.15 -23.29 43.18
C ALA A 3 12.85 -22.95 42.45
N SER A 4 12.44 -21.69 42.46
CA SER A 4 11.27 -21.16 41.78
C SER A 4 11.63 -20.87 40.33
N ASP A 5 10.97 -21.58 39.44
CA ASP A 5 11.03 -21.42 38.00
C ASP A 5 10.22 -20.15 37.60
N HIS A 6 10.91 -19.11 37.15
CA HIS A 6 10.29 -17.93 36.58
C HIS A 6 10.04 -18.19 35.09
N ALA A 7 8.86 -18.75 34.80
CA ALA A 7 8.34 -18.78 33.45
C ALA A 7 8.10 -17.35 32.95
N ARG A 8 9.00 -16.81 32.12
CA ARG A 8 8.76 -15.60 31.35
C ARG A 8 7.70 -15.91 30.30
N GLY A 9 6.53 -15.30 30.44
CA GLY A 9 5.44 -15.43 29.50
C GLY A 9 5.89 -15.01 28.09
N ARG A 10 5.75 -15.90 27.13
CA ARG A 10 5.87 -15.60 25.70
C ARG A 10 4.81 -14.57 25.34
N PRO A 11 5.13 -13.51 24.59
CA PRO A 11 4.09 -12.67 24.00
C PRO A 11 3.31 -13.53 22.99
N ASP A 12 1.99 -13.51 23.11
CA ASP A 12 1.10 -14.15 22.16
C ASP A 12 1.37 -13.59 20.76
N ALA A 13 1.91 -14.42 19.89
CA ALA A 13 1.91 -14.18 18.45
C ALA A 13 0.45 -14.06 18.01
N PRO A 14 0.10 -13.17 17.05
CA PRO A 14 -1.26 -13.11 16.52
C PRO A 14 -1.64 -14.52 16.06
N GLY A 15 -2.74 -15.04 16.64
CA GLY A 15 -3.11 -16.43 16.59
C GLY A 15 -3.19 -16.98 15.17
N GLU A 16 -2.94 -18.28 15.01
CA GLU A 16 -3.13 -19.01 13.76
C GLU A 16 -4.51 -18.67 13.18
N LEU A 17 -4.53 -17.90 12.09
CA LEU A 17 -5.73 -17.52 11.36
C LEU A 17 -6.42 -18.78 10.87
N ARG A 18 -7.52 -19.16 11.53
CA ARG A 18 -8.41 -20.21 11.02
C ARG A 18 -8.96 -19.73 9.68
N ARG A 19 -8.71 -20.49 8.63
CA ARG A 19 -9.35 -20.34 7.33
C ARG A 19 -10.86 -20.61 7.48
N ALA A 20 -11.61 -19.57 7.83
CA ALA A 20 -13.04 -19.54 7.61
C ALA A 20 -13.23 -18.74 6.32
N GLY A 21 -13.73 -19.34 5.24
CA GLY A 21 -14.12 -18.63 4.02
C GLY A 21 -15.28 -17.70 4.34
N GLY A 22 -14.96 -16.50 4.84
CA GLY A 22 -15.97 -15.45 5.08
C GLY A 22 -16.45 -14.91 3.75
N GLN A 23 -17.77 -14.72 3.62
CA GLN A 23 -18.34 -13.98 2.51
C GLN A 23 -18.07 -12.49 2.77
N LEU A 24 -17.64 -11.74 1.74
CA LEU A 24 -17.44 -10.30 1.85
C LEU A 24 -18.80 -9.60 1.89
N GLU A 25 -19.20 -9.16 3.08
CA GLU A 25 -20.45 -8.46 3.30
C GLU A 25 -20.28 -6.95 3.06
N PRO A 26 -20.98 -6.36 2.06
CA PRO A 26 -20.82 -4.94 1.73
C PRO A 26 -21.14 -4.00 2.90
N ALA A 27 -22.13 -4.34 3.74
CA ALA A 27 -22.51 -3.54 4.89
C ALA A 27 -21.39 -3.47 5.95
N ALA A 28 -20.79 -4.61 6.31
CA ALA A 28 -19.70 -4.65 7.26
C ALA A 28 -18.47 -3.89 6.75
N PHE A 29 -18.21 -3.98 5.45
CA PHE A 29 -17.13 -3.22 4.83
C PHE A 29 -17.40 -1.71 4.84
N ALA A 30 -18.63 -1.29 4.51
CA ALA A 30 -19.01 0.11 4.56
C ALA A 30 -18.90 0.69 5.98
N ASP A 31 -19.31 -0.06 7.00
CA ASP A 31 -19.21 0.36 8.39
C ASP A 31 -17.76 0.48 8.86
N LEU A 32 -16.87 -0.43 8.43
CA LEU A 32 -15.43 -0.33 8.67
C LEU A 32 -14.84 0.93 8.03
N LEU A 33 -15.18 1.22 6.77
CA LEU A 33 -14.67 2.38 6.05
C LEU A 33 -15.18 3.70 6.62
N ALA A 34 -16.49 3.81 6.90
CA ALA A 34 -17.07 5.02 7.42
C ALA A 34 -16.71 5.27 8.89
N GLY A 35 -16.66 4.22 9.72
CA GLY A 35 -16.34 4.31 11.13
C GLY A 35 -14.85 4.35 11.41
N TYR A 36 -14.14 3.25 11.16
CA TYR A 36 -12.73 3.13 11.53
C TYR A 36 -11.79 3.94 10.64
N CYS A 37 -11.93 3.82 9.30
CA CYS A 37 -10.97 4.41 8.38
C CYS A 37 -11.13 5.93 8.28
N LEU A 38 -12.36 6.41 8.10
CA LEU A 38 -12.65 7.82 7.90
C LEU A 38 -13.14 8.54 9.17
N ASP A 39 -13.58 7.80 10.19
CA ASP A 39 -14.11 8.38 11.43
C ASP A 39 -15.12 9.49 11.12
N VAL A 40 -16.16 9.13 10.36
CA VAL A 40 -17.15 10.08 9.85
C VAL A 40 -18.01 10.61 10.99
N GLU A 41 -18.09 11.93 11.09
CA GLU A 41 -18.87 12.65 12.11
C GLU A 41 -20.08 13.34 11.50
N ALA A 42 -21.05 13.66 12.34
CA ALA A 42 -22.27 14.36 11.94
C ALA A 42 -21.99 15.71 11.25
N GLY A 43 -22.76 16.02 10.23
CA GLY A 43 -22.63 17.26 9.45
C GLY A 43 -21.49 17.29 8.45
N GLN A 44 -20.65 16.26 8.36
CA GLN A 44 -19.54 16.19 7.40
C GLN A 44 -20.05 15.79 6.01
N THR A 45 -19.31 16.21 4.98
CA THR A 45 -19.50 15.76 3.60
C THR A 45 -18.40 14.77 3.23
N VAL A 46 -18.79 13.56 2.85
CA VAL A 46 -17.89 12.49 2.43
C VAL A 46 -17.96 12.30 0.92
N LEU A 47 -16.86 12.59 0.23
CA LEU A 47 -16.74 12.36 -1.21
C LEU A 47 -16.25 10.93 -1.45
N VAL A 48 -17.12 10.10 -2.04
CA VAL A 48 -16.80 8.71 -2.41
C VAL A 48 -16.63 8.61 -3.92
N ARG A 49 -15.50 8.05 -4.36
CA ARG A 49 -15.18 7.86 -5.78
C ARG A 49 -14.96 6.39 -6.09
N SER A 50 -15.64 5.88 -7.10
CA SER A 50 -15.46 4.50 -7.59
C SER A 50 -16.02 4.35 -8.99
N THR A 51 -15.94 3.14 -9.53
CA THR A 51 -16.69 2.73 -10.71
C THR A 51 -18.05 2.11 -10.30
N SER A 52 -18.96 1.96 -11.27
CA SER A 52 -20.24 1.28 -11.05
C SER A 52 -20.09 -0.20 -10.67
N LEU A 53 -18.92 -0.81 -10.83
CA LEU A 53 -18.66 -2.20 -10.43
C LEU A 53 -18.64 -2.38 -8.90
N ALA A 54 -18.49 -1.29 -8.14
CA ALA A 54 -18.59 -1.31 -6.68
C ALA A 54 -20.00 -0.98 -6.16
N GLU A 55 -21.04 -1.06 -7.01
CA GLU A 55 -22.41 -0.71 -6.63
C GLU A 55 -22.86 -1.26 -5.27
N PRO A 56 -22.64 -2.57 -4.93
CA PRO A 56 -23.08 -3.07 -3.62
C PRO A 56 -22.44 -2.34 -2.44
N LEU A 57 -21.15 -2.01 -2.52
CA LEU A 57 -20.46 -1.26 -1.49
C LEU A 57 -20.89 0.22 -1.48
N LEU A 58 -21.10 0.83 -2.63
CA LEU A 58 -21.52 2.23 -2.74
C LEU A 58 -22.88 2.49 -2.09
N LEU A 59 -23.84 1.57 -2.26
CA LEU A 59 -25.17 1.65 -1.63
C LEU A 59 -25.05 1.55 -0.10
N GLU A 60 -24.24 0.63 0.40
CA GLU A 60 -24.02 0.48 1.84
C GLU A 60 -23.21 1.64 2.45
N LEU A 61 -22.26 2.21 1.72
CA LEU A 61 -21.56 3.42 2.15
C LEU A 61 -22.51 4.62 2.24
N GLN A 62 -23.45 4.75 1.29
CA GLN A 62 -24.49 5.79 1.39
C GLN A 62 -25.30 5.62 2.68
N ARG A 63 -25.74 4.39 3.01
CA ARG A 63 -26.43 4.08 4.27
C ARG A 63 -25.56 4.44 5.47
N ALA A 64 -24.33 3.90 5.53
CA ALA A 64 -23.43 4.06 6.67
C ALA A 64 -23.06 5.52 6.96
N ILE A 65 -22.94 6.36 5.93
CA ILE A 65 -22.65 7.79 6.06
C ILE A 65 -23.90 8.54 6.54
N LEU A 66 -25.09 8.24 5.99
CA LEU A 66 -26.34 8.87 6.41
C LEU A 66 -26.71 8.50 7.86
N GLU A 67 -26.46 7.26 8.29
CA GLU A 67 -26.70 6.84 9.68
C GLU A 67 -25.79 7.57 10.69
N ARG A 68 -24.70 8.17 10.22
CA ARG A 68 -23.81 9.05 11.01
C ARG A 68 -24.19 10.53 10.93
N ASP A 69 -25.39 10.83 10.37
CA ASP A 69 -25.86 12.21 10.15
C ASP A 69 -24.87 13.05 9.31
N ALA A 70 -24.23 12.41 8.31
CA ALA A 70 -23.29 13.01 7.38
C ALA A 70 -23.81 12.94 5.94
N TRP A 71 -23.20 13.70 5.02
CA TRP A 71 -23.64 13.84 3.63
C TRP A 71 -22.77 13.00 2.67
N PRO A 72 -23.29 11.91 2.06
CA PRO A 72 -22.57 11.17 1.02
C PRO A 72 -22.64 11.92 -0.31
N LEU A 73 -21.48 12.13 -0.93
CA LEU A 73 -21.35 12.63 -2.29
C LEU A 73 -20.69 11.56 -3.16
N LEU A 74 -21.49 10.81 -3.92
CA LEU A 74 -20.99 9.74 -4.76
C LEU A 74 -20.56 10.27 -6.14
N ARG A 75 -19.37 9.87 -6.59
CA ARG A 75 -18.84 10.08 -7.93
C ARG A 75 -18.52 8.72 -8.54
N VAL A 76 -19.45 8.28 -9.40
CA VAL A 76 -19.40 6.93 -10.00
C VAL A 76 -18.99 7.06 -11.46
N GLU A 77 -17.88 6.41 -11.80
CA GLU A 77 -17.38 6.29 -13.17
C GLU A 77 -17.87 4.99 -13.81
N LEU A 78 -17.96 4.99 -15.12
CA LEU A 78 -18.31 3.79 -15.87
C LEU A 78 -17.04 3.03 -16.26
N PRO A 79 -17.05 1.68 -16.27
CA PRO A 79 -15.94 0.90 -16.83
C PRO A 79 -15.64 1.34 -18.26
N GLY A 80 -14.36 1.52 -18.60
CA GLY A 80 -13.93 2.03 -19.91
C GLY A 80 -14.00 3.55 -20.06
N GLN A 81 -14.52 4.30 -19.08
CA GLN A 81 -14.65 5.76 -19.15
C GLN A 81 -13.27 6.44 -19.26
N THR A 82 -12.29 5.97 -18.49
CA THR A 82 -10.94 6.55 -18.50
C THR A 82 -10.28 6.32 -19.85
N ARG A 83 -10.38 5.14 -20.44
CA ARG A 83 -9.86 4.85 -21.77
C ARG A 83 -10.53 5.71 -22.83
N GLY A 84 -11.87 5.76 -22.84
CA GLY A 84 -12.64 6.60 -23.77
C GLY A 84 -12.29 8.09 -23.65
N TYR A 85 -11.97 8.55 -22.44
CA TYR A 85 -11.49 9.92 -22.24
C TYR A 85 -10.16 10.15 -22.99
N TYR A 86 -9.15 9.28 -22.81
CA TYR A 86 -7.86 9.43 -23.50
C TYR A 86 -7.97 9.29 -25.01
N ASP A 87 -8.85 8.43 -25.51
CA ASP A 87 -9.06 8.25 -26.94
C ASP A 87 -9.68 9.49 -27.61
N ALA A 88 -10.58 10.20 -26.90
CA ALA A 88 -11.30 11.37 -27.41
C ALA A 88 -10.71 12.72 -26.99
N ALA A 89 -9.88 12.77 -25.95
CA ALA A 89 -9.34 14.01 -25.38
C ALA A 89 -8.44 14.73 -26.38
N ARG A 90 -8.66 16.05 -26.51
CA ARG A 90 -7.76 17.00 -27.20
C ARG A 90 -6.77 17.57 -26.20
N ASP A 91 -5.73 18.26 -26.66
CA ASP A 91 -4.66 18.82 -25.83
C ASP A 91 -5.20 19.66 -24.65
N ARG A 92 -6.15 20.57 -24.91
CA ARG A 92 -6.75 21.35 -23.83
C ARG A 92 -7.40 20.52 -22.71
N HIS A 93 -7.89 19.33 -23.01
CA HIS A 93 -8.48 18.45 -22.00
C HIS A 93 -7.42 17.71 -21.16
N LEU A 94 -6.20 17.61 -21.70
CA LEU A 94 -5.06 17.01 -21.01
C LEU A 94 -4.32 18.05 -20.15
N ASP A 95 -4.24 19.29 -20.63
CA ASP A 95 -3.43 20.35 -20.00
C ASP A 95 -4.20 21.17 -18.97
N ASP A 96 -5.53 21.03 -18.93
CA ASP A 96 -6.42 21.80 -18.05
C ASP A 96 -7.47 20.88 -17.40
N PHE A 97 -8.25 21.40 -16.46
CA PHE A 97 -9.37 20.72 -15.83
C PHE A 97 -10.44 21.71 -15.38
N PRO A 98 -11.71 21.33 -15.32
CA PRO A 98 -12.78 22.19 -14.81
C PRO A 98 -12.64 22.37 -13.29
N ASP A 99 -12.80 23.59 -12.81
CA ASP A 99 -12.67 23.97 -11.39
C ASP A 99 -13.63 23.21 -10.48
N LEU A 100 -14.72 22.67 -11.02
CA LEU A 100 -15.73 21.94 -10.27
C LEU A 100 -15.11 20.74 -9.51
N ALA A 101 -14.20 19.98 -10.15
CA ALA A 101 -13.55 18.84 -9.51
C ALA A 101 -12.67 19.26 -8.32
N LEU A 102 -11.98 20.41 -8.43
CA LEU A 102 -11.20 20.96 -7.32
C LEU A 102 -12.11 21.54 -6.22
N HIS A 103 -13.22 22.16 -6.61
CA HIS A 103 -14.21 22.70 -5.67
C HIS A 103 -14.80 21.58 -4.80
N GLU A 104 -15.21 20.45 -5.38
CA GLU A 104 -15.72 19.29 -4.66
C GLU A 104 -14.73 18.79 -3.60
N VAL A 105 -13.47 18.57 -3.99
CA VAL A 105 -12.42 18.13 -3.06
C VAL A 105 -12.21 19.13 -1.93
N ARG A 106 -12.22 20.43 -2.22
CA ARG A 106 -12.05 21.46 -1.20
C ARG A 106 -13.21 21.50 -0.20
N ARG A 107 -14.44 21.22 -0.67
CA ARG A 107 -15.67 21.24 0.14
C ARG A 107 -15.87 19.96 0.95
N ALA A 108 -15.34 18.84 0.47
CA ALA A 108 -15.42 17.57 1.21
C ALA A 108 -14.60 17.62 2.51
N ASP A 109 -15.11 17.00 3.56
CA ASP A 109 -14.41 16.84 4.85
C ASP A 109 -13.58 15.54 4.86
N ALA A 110 -14.10 14.49 4.22
CA ALA A 110 -13.40 13.24 4.01
C ALA A 110 -13.55 12.73 2.56
N ILE A 111 -12.58 11.94 2.10
CA ILE A 111 -12.55 11.41 0.74
C ILE A 111 -12.24 9.92 0.77
N LEU A 112 -13.08 9.12 0.10
CA LEU A 112 -12.88 7.69 -0.08
C LEU A 112 -12.68 7.38 -1.56
N GLY A 113 -11.54 6.79 -1.90
CA GLY A 113 -11.27 6.23 -3.22
C GLY A 113 -11.41 4.71 -3.19
N ILE A 114 -12.26 4.15 -4.05
CA ILE A 114 -12.46 2.70 -4.15
C ILE A 114 -12.05 2.27 -5.55
N GLN A 115 -10.97 1.51 -5.63
CA GLN A 115 -10.54 0.90 -6.89
C GLN A 115 -11.47 -0.28 -7.22
N ALA A 116 -12.13 -0.21 -8.37
CA ALA A 116 -12.99 -1.28 -8.87
C ALA A 116 -12.89 -1.31 -10.41
N PRO A 117 -11.70 -1.68 -10.96
CA PRO A 117 -11.48 -1.66 -12.40
C PRO A 117 -12.25 -2.78 -13.10
N GLY A 118 -12.77 -2.47 -14.29
CA GLY A 118 -13.28 -3.48 -15.22
C GLY A 118 -12.16 -4.12 -16.06
N ASP A 119 -11.03 -3.41 -16.19
CA ASP A 119 -9.80 -3.87 -16.83
C ASP A 119 -8.62 -3.21 -16.11
N VAL A 120 -7.71 -4.02 -15.55
CA VAL A 120 -6.51 -3.54 -14.87
C VAL A 120 -5.47 -2.95 -15.84
N ARG A 121 -5.63 -3.21 -17.14
CA ARG A 121 -4.78 -2.71 -18.23
C ARG A 121 -5.51 -1.68 -19.10
N GLU A 122 -6.56 -1.04 -18.60
CA GLU A 122 -7.39 -0.09 -19.37
C GLU A 122 -6.57 0.99 -20.09
N LEU A 123 -5.46 1.42 -19.52
CA LEU A 123 -4.55 2.41 -20.13
C LEU A 123 -3.43 1.80 -20.97
N ALA A 124 -3.41 0.48 -21.18
CA ALA A 124 -2.42 -0.14 -22.04
C ALA A 124 -2.51 0.43 -23.47
N GLY A 125 -1.35 0.87 -24.02
CA GLY A 125 -1.28 1.48 -25.35
C GLY A 125 -1.72 2.94 -25.42
N VAL A 126 -2.14 3.57 -24.33
CA VAL A 126 -2.26 5.03 -24.25
C VAL A 126 -0.85 5.64 -24.18
N ASP A 127 -0.63 6.69 -24.97
CA ASP A 127 0.64 7.41 -24.98
C ASP A 127 1.00 7.90 -23.55
N PRO A 128 2.14 7.47 -22.99
CA PRO A 128 2.58 7.86 -21.65
C PRO A 128 2.67 9.37 -21.45
N ASP A 129 3.04 10.13 -22.49
CA ASP A 129 3.12 11.60 -22.41
C ASP A 129 1.74 12.22 -22.21
N ARG A 130 0.69 11.66 -22.82
CA ARG A 130 -0.70 12.10 -22.60
C ARG A 130 -1.14 11.86 -21.15
N ILE A 131 -0.80 10.70 -20.59
CA ILE A 131 -1.08 10.37 -19.19
C ILE A 131 -0.33 11.32 -18.25
N ALA A 132 0.94 11.58 -18.50
CA ALA A 132 1.76 12.47 -17.69
C ALA A 132 1.26 13.92 -17.73
N ARG A 133 0.85 14.44 -18.90
CA ARG A 133 0.26 15.79 -19.07
C ARG A 133 -1.02 15.91 -18.25
N HIS A 134 -1.93 14.96 -18.40
CA HIS A 134 -3.19 14.91 -17.68
C HIS A 134 -2.99 14.84 -16.14
N ALA A 135 -2.07 13.99 -15.68
CA ALA A 135 -1.74 13.89 -14.26
C ALA A 135 -1.12 15.19 -13.71
N ARG A 136 -0.28 15.87 -14.50
CA ARG A 136 0.32 17.15 -14.13
C ARG A 136 -0.72 18.25 -13.99
N ALA A 137 -1.63 18.38 -14.95
CA ALA A 137 -2.70 19.37 -14.91
C ALA A 137 -3.59 19.21 -13.67
N ARG A 138 -3.86 17.94 -13.25
CA ARG A 138 -4.70 17.61 -12.09
C ARG A 138 -3.95 17.56 -10.75
N ARG A 139 -2.67 17.89 -10.74
CA ARG A 139 -1.87 17.97 -9.51
C ARG A 139 -2.53 18.78 -8.39
N PRO A 140 -3.17 19.96 -8.64
CA PRO A 140 -3.86 20.72 -7.59
C PRO A 140 -5.00 19.94 -6.90
N ILE A 141 -5.73 19.10 -7.66
CA ILE A 141 -6.80 18.25 -7.10
C ILE A 141 -6.19 17.20 -6.17
N ARG A 142 -5.12 16.53 -6.59
CA ARG A 142 -4.41 15.55 -5.79
C ARG A 142 -3.84 16.16 -4.50
N GLU A 143 -3.19 17.31 -4.60
CA GLU A 143 -2.64 18.03 -3.45
C GLU A 143 -3.73 18.46 -2.46
N ALA A 144 -4.90 18.86 -2.96
CA ALA A 144 -6.06 19.18 -2.12
C ALA A 144 -6.61 17.91 -1.42
N THR A 145 -6.67 16.77 -2.14
CA THR A 145 -7.10 15.47 -1.59
C THR A 145 -6.19 15.04 -0.43
N MET A 146 -4.87 15.12 -0.62
CA MET A 146 -3.89 14.69 0.39
C MET A 146 -3.94 15.50 1.69
N LYS A 147 -4.54 16.70 1.67
CA LYS A 147 -4.74 17.54 2.86
C LYS A 147 -6.01 17.21 3.64
N LYS A 148 -6.84 16.31 3.13
CA LYS A 148 -8.08 15.88 3.77
C LYS A 148 -7.87 14.59 4.57
N ARG A 149 -8.87 14.16 5.35
CA ARG A 149 -8.98 12.76 5.74
C ARG A 149 -9.32 11.99 4.47
N TRP A 150 -8.46 11.08 4.08
CA TRP A 150 -8.70 10.26 2.90
C TRP A 150 -8.38 8.80 3.21
N CYS A 151 -9.09 7.92 2.55
CA CYS A 151 -8.78 6.49 2.53
C CYS A 151 -8.86 5.96 1.10
N SER A 152 -7.95 5.06 0.76
CA SER A 152 -7.97 4.31 -0.48
C SER A 152 -8.22 2.84 -0.18
N THR A 153 -9.13 2.22 -0.94
CA THR A 153 -9.45 0.80 -0.83
C THR A 153 -9.77 0.23 -2.21
N LEU A 154 -10.14 -1.05 -2.26
CA LEU A 154 -10.67 -1.64 -3.48
C LEU A 154 -11.94 -2.47 -3.20
N TRP A 155 -12.73 -2.65 -4.24
CA TRP A 155 -13.81 -3.62 -4.32
C TRP A 155 -13.39 -4.76 -5.26
N PRO A 156 -13.59 -6.05 -4.89
CA PRO A 156 -13.17 -7.16 -5.73
C PRO A 156 -13.97 -7.19 -7.03
N THR A 157 -13.26 -7.10 -8.15
CA THR A 157 -13.80 -7.26 -9.50
C THR A 157 -13.22 -8.50 -10.17
N ALA A 158 -13.86 -8.96 -11.23
CA ALA A 158 -13.34 -10.07 -12.04
C ALA A 158 -11.93 -9.78 -12.59
N ALA A 159 -11.66 -8.53 -12.99
CA ALA A 159 -10.35 -8.12 -13.49
C ALA A 159 -9.25 -8.22 -12.42
N LEU A 160 -9.54 -7.83 -11.19
CA LEU A 160 -8.59 -7.97 -10.06
C LEU A 160 -8.40 -9.44 -9.65
N ALA A 161 -9.46 -10.25 -9.69
CA ALA A 161 -9.38 -11.68 -9.42
C ALA A 161 -8.51 -12.39 -10.47
N GLU A 162 -8.68 -12.08 -11.75
CA GLU A 162 -7.85 -12.60 -12.85
C GLU A 162 -6.37 -12.20 -12.66
N GLN A 163 -6.10 -10.92 -12.35
CA GLN A 163 -4.74 -10.45 -12.06
C GLN A 163 -4.09 -11.23 -10.91
N ALA A 164 -4.87 -11.51 -9.86
CA ALA A 164 -4.42 -12.29 -8.70
C ALA A 164 -4.35 -13.81 -8.98
N SER A 165 -4.74 -14.28 -10.16
CA SER A 165 -4.87 -15.69 -10.51
C SER A 165 -5.77 -16.44 -9.52
N MET A 166 -6.93 -15.87 -9.23
CA MET A 166 -7.98 -16.40 -8.36
C MET A 166 -9.33 -16.37 -9.08
N SER A 167 -10.26 -17.23 -8.68
CA SER A 167 -11.67 -17.05 -9.02
C SER A 167 -12.24 -15.79 -8.32
N ALA A 168 -13.37 -15.28 -8.77
CA ALA A 168 -14.01 -14.13 -8.15
C ALA A 168 -14.36 -14.39 -6.66
N GLU A 169 -14.80 -15.61 -6.35
CA GLU A 169 -15.13 -16.02 -4.98
C GLU A 169 -13.90 -16.12 -4.09
N GLU A 170 -12.81 -16.74 -4.59
CA GLU A 170 -11.54 -16.82 -3.88
C GLU A 170 -10.96 -15.44 -3.61
N PHE A 171 -11.04 -14.52 -4.58
CA PHE A 171 -10.52 -13.17 -4.41
C PHE A 171 -11.37 -12.36 -3.43
N ALA A 172 -12.71 -12.50 -3.46
CA ALA A 172 -13.59 -11.87 -2.47
C ALA A 172 -13.30 -12.36 -1.05
N ALA A 173 -13.11 -13.68 -0.86
CA ALA A 173 -12.73 -14.26 0.42
C ALA A 173 -11.33 -13.80 0.87
N PHE A 174 -10.38 -13.70 -0.05
CA PHE A 174 -9.05 -13.12 0.22
C PHE A 174 -9.14 -11.67 0.68
N VAL A 175 -9.92 -10.83 -0.01
CA VAL A 175 -10.15 -9.43 0.37
C VAL A 175 -10.82 -9.36 1.74
N CYS A 176 -11.80 -10.21 2.03
CA CYS A 176 -12.47 -10.31 3.33
C CYS A 176 -11.45 -10.57 4.46
N SER A 177 -10.53 -11.52 4.26
CA SER A 177 -9.47 -11.83 5.22
C SER A 177 -8.45 -10.69 5.37
N ALA A 178 -8.01 -10.08 4.26
CA ALA A 178 -7.08 -8.96 4.26
C ALA A 178 -7.63 -7.73 5.01
N LEU A 179 -8.95 -7.56 5.01
CA LEU A 179 -9.69 -6.50 5.71
C LEU A 179 -10.07 -6.87 7.15
N PHE A 180 -9.79 -8.12 7.59
CA PHE A 180 -10.28 -8.70 8.86
C PHE A 180 -11.80 -8.72 8.99
N LEU A 181 -12.53 -8.68 7.88
CA LEU A 181 -14.00 -8.77 7.89
C LEU A 181 -14.51 -10.19 8.19
N ASP A 182 -13.63 -11.17 8.18
CA ASP A 182 -13.85 -12.55 8.66
C ASP A 182 -13.71 -12.67 10.19
N GLN A 183 -13.30 -11.60 10.88
CA GLN A 183 -13.20 -11.57 12.33
C GLN A 183 -14.52 -11.12 12.98
N PRO A 184 -14.85 -11.57 14.19
CA PRO A 184 -16.06 -11.16 14.90
C PRO A 184 -16.16 -9.63 15.14
N ASP A 185 -15.04 -8.96 15.27
CA ASP A 185 -14.90 -7.51 15.45
C ASP A 185 -13.72 -6.99 14.63
N PRO A 186 -13.95 -6.57 13.39
CA PRO A 186 -12.90 -6.05 12.52
C PRO A 186 -12.19 -4.82 13.08
N VAL A 187 -12.91 -3.93 13.77
CA VAL A 187 -12.33 -2.71 14.36
C VAL A 187 -11.35 -3.07 15.48
N ARG A 188 -11.71 -4.03 16.30
CA ARG A 188 -10.82 -4.56 17.34
C ARG A 188 -9.60 -5.26 16.74
N ALA A 189 -9.77 -6.00 15.65
CA ALA A 189 -8.65 -6.66 14.96
C ALA A 189 -7.66 -5.62 14.40
N TRP A 190 -8.14 -4.55 13.75
CA TRP A 190 -7.31 -3.43 13.31
C TRP A 190 -6.65 -2.70 14.47
N GLY A 191 -7.36 -2.46 15.58
CA GLY A 191 -6.78 -1.89 16.80
C GLY A 191 -5.66 -2.77 17.39
N GLY A 192 -5.83 -4.09 17.33
CA GLY A 192 -4.80 -5.06 17.73
C GLY A 192 -3.55 -4.99 16.85
N LEU A 193 -3.73 -4.90 15.53
CA LEU A 193 -2.63 -4.73 14.57
C LEU A 193 -1.91 -3.40 14.79
N ALA A 194 -2.66 -2.30 14.92
CA ALA A 194 -2.08 -0.98 15.20
C ALA A 194 -1.23 -0.98 16.49
N ALA A 195 -1.71 -1.62 17.55
CA ALA A 195 -0.97 -1.75 18.79
C ALA A 195 0.28 -2.64 18.66
N PHE A 196 0.24 -3.68 17.83
CA PHE A 196 1.42 -4.48 17.48
C PHE A 196 2.46 -3.62 16.72
N GLN A 197 2.02 -2.88 15.73
CA GLN A 197 2.87 -1.98 14.93
C GLN A 197 3.51 -0.89 15.81
N GLU A 198 2.79 -0.32 16.79
CA GLU A 198 3.36 0.63 17.74
C GLU A 198 4.50 0.02 18.59
N ARG A 199 4.34 -1.23 19.03
CA ARG A 199 5.42 -1.93 19.75
C ARG A 199 6.63 -2.18 18.85
N LEU A 200 6.39 -2.54 17.59
CA LEU A 200 7.44 -2.72 16.60
C LEU A 200 8.18 -1.42 16.33
N ILE A 201 7.45 -0.31 16.15
CA ILE A 201 8.01 1.04 16.00
C ILE A 201 8.85 1.40 17.22
N GLY A 202 8.39 1.09 18.45
CA GLY A 202 9.15 1.34 19.67
C GLY A 202 10.53 0.68 19.67
N ARG A 203 10.66 -0.52 19.07
CA ARG A 203 11.97 -1.21 18.91
C ARG A 203 12.82 -0.63 17.79
N LEU A 204 12.19 -0.12 16.74
CA LEU A 204 12.88 0.39 15.55
C LEU A 204 13.29 1.87 15.70
N SER A 205 12.63 2.63 16.57
CA SER A 205 12.83 4.09 16.69
C SER A 205 14.22 4.49 17.17
N ASP A 206 14.87 3.64 17.98
CA ASP A 206 16.21 3.87 18.49
C ASP A 206 17.29 3.23 17.58
N ALA A 207 16.88 2.43 16.59
CA ALA A 207 17.80 1.75 15.71
C ALA A 207 18.50 2.73 14.75
N SER A 208 19.78 2.48 14.53
CA SER A 208 20.61 3.23 13.59
C SER A 208 20.75 2.53 12.25
N GLU A 209 20.86 1.20 12.28
CA GLU A 209 21.09 0.38 11.09
C GLU A 209 20.09 -0.77 11.02
N LEU A 210 19.60 -1.03 9.82
CA LEU A 210 18.88 -2.26 9.50
C LEU A 210 19.71 -3.11 8.55
N ARG A 211 19.66 -4.44 8.72
CA ARG A 211 20.21 -5.41 7.78
C ARG A 211 19.15 -6.41 7.37
N LEU A 212 19.00 -6.57 6.05
CA LEU A 212 18.19 -7.59 5.41
C LEU A 212 19.09 -8.73 4.94
N GLU A 213 18.74 -9.95 5.32
CA GLU A 213 19.42 -11.18 4.88
C GLU A 213 18.39 -12.18 4.37
N ALA A 214 18.55 -12.65 3.12
CA ALA A 214 17.74 -13.70 2.50
C ALA A 214 18.52 -14.31 1.33
N GLU A 215 17.96 -15.28 0.63
CA GLU A 215 18.57 -15.81 -0.59
C GLU A 215 18.76 -14.68 -1.63
N GLY A 216 20.01 -14.45 -2.05
CA GLY A 216 20.34 -13.36 -2.98
C GLY A 216 20.31 -11.96 -2.37
N THR A 217 20.06 -11.83 -1.06
CA THR A 217 19.94 -10.55 -0.36
C THR A 217 20.92 -10.50 0.82
N ASP A 218 21.72 -9.44 0.86
CA ASP A 218 22.49 -8.99 2.02
C ASP A 218 22.65 -7.48 1.85
N LEU A 219 21.78 -6.73 2.51
CA LEU A 219 21.67 -5.28 2.39
C LEU A 219 21.67 -4.64 3.77
N THR A 220 22.51 -3.64 3.96
CA THR A 220 22.48 -2.75 5.12
C THR A 220 22.04 -1.35 4.71
N LEU A 221 21.32 -0.67 5.60
CA LEU A 221 20.93 0.72 5.42
C LEU A 221 20.71 1.41 6.77
N SER A 222 20.86 2.73 6.81
CA SER A 222 20.66 3.51 8.03
C SER A 222 19.28 4.12 8.09
N VAL A 223 18.66 3.98 9.27
CA VAL A 223 17.37 4.61 9.65
C VAL A 223 17.53 5.54 10.87
N ALA A 224 18.77 5.88 11.23
CA ALA A 224 19.10 6.67 12.42
C ALA A 224 18.26 7.97 12.49
N LYS A 225 17.55 8.18 13.59
CA LYS A 225 16.72 9.38 13.82
C LYS A 225 15.64 9.61 12.75
N ARG A 226 15.20 8.57 12.07
CA ARG A 226 14.06 8.61 11.16
C ARG A 226 12.76 8.41 11.94
N THR A 227 11.68 8.97 11.42
CA THR A 227 10.35 8.77 11.98
C THR A 227 9.70 7.56 11.31
N TRP A 228 9.28 6.60 12.10
CA TRP A 228 8.49 5.47 11.65
C TRP A 228 7.01 5.83 11.61
N VAL A 229 6.32 5.39 10.59
CA VAL A 229 4.89 5.61 10.39
C VAL A 229 4.16 4.29 10.61
N ASN A 230 3.11 4.36 11.42
CA ASN A 230 2.17 3.25 11.63
C ASN A 230 1.05 3.34 10.59
N SER A 231 1.05 2.40 9.63
CA SER A 231 0.01 2.30 8.61
C SER A 231 -1.09 1.36 9.09
N ASP A 232 -2.05 1.91 9.83
CA ASP A 232 -3.03 1.21 10.65
C ASP A 232 -4.42 1.04 9.99
N GLY A 233 -4.58 1.36 8.71
CA GLY A 233 -5.86 1.26 8.01
C GLY A 233 -6.61 2.58 7.80
N ARG A 234 -6.09 3.70 8.32
CA ARG A 234 -6.76 5.00 8.21
C ARG A 234 -6.46 5.77 6.92
N ARG A 235 -5.51 5.29 6.11
CA ARG A 235 -5.17 5.86 4.80
C ARG A 235 -5.37 4.84 3.67
N ASN A 236 -4.90 3.64 3.86
CA ASN A 236 -5.12 2.50 2.97
C ASN A 236 -5.90 1.42 3.72
N MET A 237 -6.87 0.80 3.05
CA MET A 237 -7.61 -0.32 3.59
C MET A 237 -7.75 -1.41 2.50
N PRO A 238 -7.14 -2.60 2.63
CA PRO A 238 -6.34 -3.01 3.79
C PRO A 238 -5.04 -2.21 3.94
N SER A 239 -4.49 -2.31 5.14
CA SER A 239 -3.22 -1.74 5.52
C SER A 239 -2.41 -2.79 6.28
N GLY A 240 -1.47 -2.39 7.12
CA GLY A 240 -0.68 -3.30 7.94
C GLY A 240 0.78 -3.31 7.54
N GLU A 241 1.43 -2.19 7.75
CA GLU A 241 2.87 -2.00 7.61
C GLU A 241 3.37 -0.95 8.57
N VAL A 242 4.65 -1.01 8.88
CA VAL A 242 5.38 0.11 9.46
C VAL A 242 6.49 0.51 8.50
N PHE A 243 6.63 1.79 8.22
CA PHE A 243 7.57 2.25 7.22
C PHE A 243 8.34 3.51 7.63
N THR A 244 9.51 3.72 7.02
CA THR A 244 10.30 4.93 7.14
C THR A 244 11.12 5.19 5.88
N GLY A 245 11.63 6.42 5.72
CA GLY A 245 12.60 6.74 4.68
C GLY A 245 14.03 6.48 5.18
N PRO A 246 14.81 5.57 4.57
CA PRO A 246 16.20 5.40 4.95
C PRO A 246 17.04 6.65 4.63
N HIS A 247 18.26 6.76 5.18
CA HIS A 247 19.20 7.76 4.74
C HIS A 247 19.62 7.49 3.30
N GLU A 248 19.48 8.47 2.44
CA GLU A 248 19.55 8.34 0.99
C GLU A 248 20.88 7.75 0.49
N ARG A 249 21.99 7.98 1.22
CA ARG A 249 23.33 7.52 0.86
C ARG A 249 23.88 6.42 1.78
N SER A 250 23.00 5.66 2.42
CA SER A 250 23.42 4.67 3.41
C SER A 250 23.32 3.22 2.96
N ALA A 251 22.49 2.93 1.95
CA ALA A 251 22.25 1.56 1.52
C ALA A 251 23.50 0.96 0.84
N ASN A 252 23.95 -0.20 1.34
CA ASN A 252 25.09 -0.92 0.80
C ASN A 252 24.82 -2.42 0.77
N GLY A 253 25.15 -3.07 -0.35
CA GLY A 253 24.95 -4.50 -0.52
C GLY A 253 24.10 -4.83 -1.74
N ARG A 254 23.39 -5.95 -1.68
CA ARG A 254 22.54 -6.44 -2.74
C ARG A 254 21.17 -6.84 -2.19
N VAL A 255 20.15 -6.71 -3.02
CA VAL A 255 18.80 -7.17 -2.70
C VAL A 255 18.17 -7.81 -3.92
N ARG A 256 17.53 -8.97 -3.70
CA ARG A 256 16.70 -9.67 -4.66
C ARG A 256 15.24 -9.57 -4.22
N PHE A 257 14.39 -9.06 -5.09
CA PHE A 257 12.96 -8.97 -4.85
C PHE A 257 12.29 -10.23 -5.41
N THR A 258 11.43 -10.82 -4.60
CA THR A 258 10.86 -12.15 -4.83
C THR A 258 9.38 -12.13 -5.18
N VAL A 259 8.78 -10.95 -5.14
CA VAL A 259 7.38 -10.74 -5.52
C VAL A 259 7.33 -9.95 -6.81
N ARG A 260 6.60 -10.50 -7.80
CA ARG A 260 6.35 -9.82 -9.08
C ARG A 260 5.63 -8.50 -8.85
N SER A 261 6.06 -7.47 -9.54
CA SER A 261 5.43 -6.14 -9.58
C SER A 261 4.86 -5.88 -10.97
N SER A 262 3.77 -5.10 -11.03
CA SER A 262 3.14 -4.76 -12.33
C SER A 262 2.89 -3.27 -12.47
N PRO A 263 3.92 -2.42 -12.39
CA PRO A 263 3.76 -0.97 -12.49
C PRO A 263 3.20 -0.59 -13.87
N ALA A 264 2.16 0.24 -13.86
CA ALA A 264 1.46 0.67 -15.07
C ALA A 264 1.01 -0.50 -15.99
N GLY A 265 0.73 -1.68 -15.42
CA GLY A 265 0.32 -2.87 -16.16
C GLY A 265 1.45 -3.58 -16.91
N ILE A 266 2.70 -3.24 -16.63
CA ILE A 266 3.89 -3.90 -17.19
C ILE A 266 4.45 -4.85 -16.15
N ASP A 267 4.55 -6.13 -16.50
CA ASP A 267 5.09 -7.13 -15.59
C ASP A 267 6.60 -6.98 -15.43
N VAL A 268 7.04 -6.93 -14.17
CA VAL A 268 8.46 -6.92 -13.79
C VAL A 268 8.67 -7.99 -12.72
N ASP A 269 9.64 -8.88 -12.92
CA ASP A 269 9.91 -9.99 -12.01
C ASP A 269 11.39 -10.29 -11.89
N GLY A 270 11.79 -10.87 -10.74
CA GLY A 270 13.16 -11.25 -10.47
C GLY A 270 14.11 -10.06 -10.48
N VAL A 271 13.69 -8.94 -9.90
CA VAL A 271 14.52 -7.74 -9.80
C VAL A 271 15.65 -7.98 -8.80
N GLU A 272 16.88 -7.70 -9.23
CA GLU A 272 18.07 -7.67 -8.39
C GLU A 272 18.74 -6.30 -8.48
N LEU A 273 19.05 -5.71 -7.32
CA LEU A 273 19.76 -4.44 -7.23
C LEU A 273 21.05 -4.62 -6.44
N GLN A 274 22.11 -3.97 -6.91
CA GLN A 274 23.32 -3.74 -6.15
C GLN A 274 23.43 -2.26 -5.79
N LEU A 275 23.58 -1.98 -4.50
CA LEU A 275 23.66 -0.63 -3.96
C LEU A 275 25.05 -0.37 -3.38
N ARG A 276 25.55 0.85 -3.59
CA ARG A 276 26.79 1.36 -2.98
C ARG A 276 26.57 2.83 -2.62
N ASP A 277 26.83 3.17 -1.36
CA ASP A 277 26.61 4.53 -0.85
C ASP A 277 25.22 5.09 -1.19
N GLY A 278 24.21 4.22 -1.10
CA GLY A 278 22.80 4.49 -1.36
C GLY A 278 22.38 4.42 -2.83
N GLU A 279 23.33 4.47 -3.78
CA GLU A 279 23.04 4.47 -5.20
C GLU A 279 22.94 3.06 -5.77
N VAL A 280 21.95 2.81 -6.59
CA VAL A 280 21.83 1.60 -7.41
C VAL A 280 22.90 1.64 -8.50
N VAL A 281 23.98 0.86 -8.33
CA VAL A 281 25.11 0.79 -9.26
C VAL A 281 24.95 -0.31 -10.31
N ALA A 282 24.16 -1.35 -10.00
CA ALA A 282 23.75 -2.37 -10.97
C ALA A 282 22.32 -2.81 -10.69
N ALA A 283 21.59 -3.12 -11.73
CA ALA A 283 20.20 -3.56 -11.66
C ALA A 283 19.92 -4.53 -12.81
N SER A 284 19.16 -5.60 -12.52
CA SER A 284 18.68 -6.56 -13.50
C SER A 284 17.28 -7.06 -13.13
N ALA A 285 16.53 -7.56 -14.12
CA ALA A 285 15.27 -8.23 -13.91
C ALA A 285 15.11 -9.40 -14.90
N THR A 286 14.51 -10.50 -14.47
CA THR A 286 14.23 -11.63 -15.35
C THR A 286 13.10 -11.36 -16.33
N VAL A 287 12.13 -10.53 -15.93
CA VAL A 287 11.03 -10.01 -16.75
C VAL A 287 10.99 -8.51 -16.59
N GLY A 288 10.75 -7.76 -17.67
CA GLY A 288 10.55 -6.31 -17.61
C GLY A 288 11.82 -5.48 -17.41
N GLU A 289 13.01 -6.02 -17.72
CA GLU A 289 14.31 -5.34 -17.63
C GLU A 289 14.30 -3.92 -18.25
N ALA A 290 13.71 -3.77 -19.43
CA ALA A 290 13.63 -2.47 -20.09
C ALA A 290 12.79 -1.45 -19.32
N TYR A 291 11.79 -1.90 -18.55
CA TYR A 291 11.03 -1.01 -17.67
C TYR A 291 11.88 -0.59 -16.46
N LEU A 292 12.57 -1.55 -15.82
CA LEU A 292 13.47 -1.27 -14.69
C LEU A 292 14.51 -0.21 -15.06
N GLN A 293 15.17 -0.36 -16.21
CA GLN A 293 16.19 0.60 -16.64
C GLN A 293 15.60 1.99 -16.93
N ARG A 294 14.41 2.06 -17.53
CA ARG A 294 13.71 3.35 -17.71
C ARG A 294 13.30 3.99 -16.39
N ALA A 295 12.79 3.20 -15.44
CA ALA A 295 12.41 3.69 -14.12
C ALA A 295 13.61 4.31 -13.38
N LEU A 296 14.76 3.62 -13.40
CA LEU A 296 16.03 4.11 -12.82
C LEU A 296 16.60 5.34 -13.55
N ALA A 297 16.16 5.63 -14.77
CA ALA A 297 16.55 6.79 -15.56
C ALA A 297 15.55 7.96 -15.47
N THR A 298 14.53 7.88 -14.60
CA THR A 298 13.48 8.90 -14.47
C THR A 298 14.06 10.26 -14.08
N ASP A 299 14.92 10.29 -13.07
CA ASP A 299 15.66 11.45 -12.57
C ASP A 299 16.79 10.99 -11.64
N ASP A 300 17.59 11.94 -11.15
CA ASP A 300 18.75 11.64 -10.28
C ASP A 300 18.36 10.94 -8.97
N GLY A 301 17.14 11.14 -8.48
CA GLY A 301 16.65 10.52 -7.25
C GLY A 301 16.16 9.09 -7.45
N ALA A 302 15.85 8.67 -8.68
CA ALA A 302 15.26 7.37 -8.97
C ALA A 302 16.16 6.17 -8.63
N ARG A 303 17.48 6.40 -8.54
CA ARG A 303 18.49 5.38 -8.18
C ARG A 303 18.73 5.24 -6.68
N PHE A 304 17.99 5.93 -5.84
CA PHE A 304 18.13 5.87 -4.39
C PHE A 304 16.85 5.34 -3.76
N LEU A 305 17.01 4.67 -2.61
CA LEU A 305 15.86 4.23 -1.83
C LEU A 305 15.14 5.43 -1.19
N GLY A 306 13.84 5.45 -1.32
CA GLY A 306 12.96 6.43 -0.68
C GLY A 306 12.23 5.89 0.54
N GLU A 307 12.08 4.57 0.62
CA GLU A 307 11.34 3.92 1.69
C GLU A 307 11.88 2.52 1.99
N ILE A 308 11.77 2.15 3.26
CA ILE A 308 11.75 0.76 3.73
C ILE A 308 10.46 0.55 4.54
N GLY A 309 9.68 -0.45 4.18
CA GLY A 309 8.49 -0.84 4.91
C GLY A 309 8.51 -2.32 5.29
N ILE A 310 7.86 -2.62 6.40
CA ILE A 310 7.77 -3.97 6.98
C ILE A 310 6.31 -4.36 7.01
N GLY A 311 5.93 -5.36 6.20
CA GLY A 311 4.58 -5.90 6.14
C GLY A 311 4.21 -6.67 7.39
N THR A 312 3.03 -6.38 7.92
CA THR A 312 2.53 -6.93 9.20
C THR A 312 1.13 -7.53 9.10
N ASN A 313 0.47 -7.43 7.94
CA ASN A 313 -0.87 -7.97 7.75
C ASN A 313 -0.82 -9.44 7.30
N PHE A 314 -0.96 -10.35 8.24
CA PHE A 314 -1.00 -11.80 7.96
C PHE A 314 -2.32 -12.27 7.35
N GLY A 315 -3.35 -11.43 7.27
CA GLY A 315 -4.57 -11.68 6.50
C GLY A 315 -4.32 -11.65 4.99
N ILE A 316 -3.20 -11.04 4.55
CA ILE A 316 -2.75 -11.05 3.16
C ILE A 316 -1.80 -12.24 2.97
N ALA A 317 -2.34 -13.39 2.55
CA ALA A 317 -1.61 -14.64 2.55
C ALA A 317 -0.60 -14.78 1.39
N ARG A 318 -0.86 -14.11 0.25
CA ARG A 318 -0.06 -14.23 -0.99
C ARG A 318 -0.13 -12.95 -1.83
N PRO A 319 0.85 -12.74 -2.74
CA PRO A 319 0.80 -11.62 -3.68
C PRO A 319 -0.41 -11.70 -4.61
N THR A 320 -0.91 -10.53 -5.01
CA THR A 320 -2.06 -10.34 -5.89
C THR A 320 -1.72 -9.58 -7.17
N GLY A 321 -0.52 -8.97 -7.25
CA GLY A 321 -0.16 -8.01 -8.28
C GLY A 321 -0.74 -6.61 -8.05
N THR A 322 -1.41 -6.40 -6.91
CA THR A 322 -1.92 -5.09 -6.50
C THR A 322 -1.12 -4.58 -5.32
N ILE A 323 -0.38 -3.49 -5.51
CA ILE A 323 0.55 -2.97 -4.49
C ILE A 323 -0.16 -2.64 -3.16
N LEU A 324 -1.41 -2.20 -3.20
CA LEU A 324 -2.23 -1.94 -2.01
C LEU A 324 -2.25 -3.12 -1.02
N PHE A 325 -2.16 -4.36 -1.52
CA PHE A 325 -2.05 -5.57 -0.70
C PHE A 325 -0.60 -6.00 -0.52
N ASP A 326 0.14 -6.05 -1.62
CA ASP A 326 1.38 -6.83 -1.70
C ASP A 326 2.49 -6.26 -0.81
N GLU A 327 2.58 -4.94 -0.66
CA GLU A 327 3.54 -4.28 0.23
C GLU A 327 3.26 -4.52 1.73
N LYS A 328 2.05 -4.97 2.06
CA LYS A 328 1.58 -5.15 3.45
C LYS A 328 1.57 -6.59 3.91
N ILE A 329 1.95 -7.54 3.05
CA ILE A 329 2.00 -8.97 3.38
C ILE A 329 2.80 -9.19 4.66
N GLY A 330 2.19 -9.81 5.66
CA GLY A 330 2.84 -10.09 6.93
C GLY A 330 4.08 -10.96 6.76
N GLY A 331 5.22 -10.48 7.27
CA GLY A 331 6.49 -11.19 7.16
C GLY A 331 7.32 -10.87 5.93
N THR A 332 6.97 -9.84 5.17
CA THR A 332 7.78 -9.31 4.06
C THR A 332 8.40 -7.98 4.42
N VAL A 333 9.38 -7.55 3.62
CA VAL A 333 9.93 -6.20 3.62
C VAL A 333 9.84 -5.65 2.20
N HIS A 334 9.43 -4.41 2.03
CA HIS A 334 9.52 -3.74 0.75
C HIS A 334 10.50 -2.56 0.81
N LEU A 335 11.06 -2.24 -0.33
CA LEU A 335 11.93 -1.08 -0.55
C LEU A 335 11.37 -0.29 -1.73
N ALA A 336 11.14 1.01 -1.53
CA ALA A 336 10.75 1.88 -2.63
C ALA A 336 11.97 2.54 -3.27
N LEU A 337 12.07 2.43 -4.59
CA LEU A 337 12.96 3.27 -5.39
C LEU A 337 12.37 4.67 -5.54
N GLY A 338 13.20 5.69 -5.38
CA GLY A 338 12.84 7.08 -5.64
C GLY A 338 12.32 7.84 -4.42
N ARG A 339 11.12 8.44 -4.56
CA ARG A 339 10.60 9.45 -3.62
C ARG A 339 10.37 8.91 -2.22
N SER A 340 10.80 9.70 -1.23
CA SER A 340 10.49 9.49 0.19
C SER A 340 9.23 10.28 0.61
N TYR A 341 8.59 9.82 1.68
CA TYR A 341 7.56 10.57 2.38
C TYR A 341 8.20 11.56 3.37
N PRO A 342 7.85 12.87 3.29
CA PRO A 342 8.46 13.91 4.15
C PRO A 342 8.30 13.67 5.65
N GLU A 343 7.18 13.07 6.06
CA GLU A 343 6.87 12.74 7.47
C GLU A 343 7.85 11.75 8.08
N THR A 344 8.52 10.92 7.27
CA THR A 344 9.56 10.00 7.73
C THR A 344 10.91 10.67 7.94
N GLY A 345 11.06 11.94 7.50
CA GLY A 345 12.32 12.66 7.45
C GLY A 345 13.15 12.37 6.19
N GLY A 346 12.60 11.61 5.25
CA GLY A 346 13.20 11.35 3.93
C GLY A 346 13.26 12.58 3.04
N LYS A 347 14.32 12.71 2.24
CA LYS A 347 14.59 13.91 1.43
C LYS A 347 14.54 13.64 -0.07
N ASN A 348 14.45 12.41 -0.50
CA ASN A 348 14.38 12.07 -1.91
C ASN A 348 13.09 12.63 -2.54
N ARG A 349 13.21 13.41 -3.60
CA ARG A 349 12.11 14.12 -4.29
C ARG A 349 11.86 13.61 -5.70
N SER A 350 12.35 12.41 -6.02
CA SER A 350 12.14 11.79 -7.32
C SER A 350 10.67 11.82 -7.77
N ALA A 351 10.45 11.86 -9.05
CA ALA A 351 9.12 11.63 -9.63
C ALA A 351 8.70 10.16 -9.55
N LEU A 352 9.67 9.24 -9.46
CA LEU A 352 9.47 7.82 -9.22
C LEU A 352 9.14 7.57 -7.76
N HIS A 353 8.22 6.65 -7.50
CA HIS A 353 8.04 5.90 -6.25
C HIS A 353 7.57 4.50 -6.65
N TRP A 354 8.41 3.50 -6.43
CA TRP A 354 8.14 2.15 -6.88
C TRP A 354 8.56 1.13 -5.83
N ASP A 355 7.58 0.54 -5.18
CA ASP A 355 7.75 -0.49 -4.16
C ASP A 355 8.08 -1.83 -4.79
N LEU A 356 9.13 -2.46 -4.27
CA LEU A 356 9.59 -3.78 -4.61
C LEU A 356 9.68 -4.62 -3.34
N ILE A 357 9.19 -5.87 -3.38
CA ILE A 357 8.95 -6.66 -2.18
C ILE A 357 9.94 -7.83 -2.12
N CYS A 358 10.60 -7.95 -0.96
CA CYS A 358 11.45 -9.06 -0.56
C CYS A 358 10.69 -9.92 0.46
N ASP A 359 10.36 -11.16 0.10
CA ASP A 359 9.67 -12.09 1.00
C ASP A 359 10.68 -12.76 1.96
N LEU A 360 10.61 -12.40 3.23
CA LEU A 360 11.48 -12.98 4.27
C LEU A 360 10.87 -14.22 4.94
N ARG A 361 9.71 -14.71 4.52
CA ARG A 361 9.00 -15.82 5.17
C ARG A 361 9.70 -17.17 5.00
N ALA A 362 10.61 -17.29 4.04
CA ALA A 362 11.38 -18.50 3.77
C ALA A 362 12.89 -18.21 3.82
N GLY A 363 13.52 -18.41 4.98
CA GLY A 363 14.97 -18.26 5.15
C GLY A 363 15.46 -16.82 5.24
N GLY A 364 14.56 -15.84 5.43
CA GLY A 364 14.94 -14.42 5.53
C GLY A 364 14.99 -13.90 6.97
N ARG A 365 15.76 -12.84 7.19
CA ARG A 365 15.94 -12.16 8.48
C ARG A 365 16.05 -10.65 8.29
N LEU A 366 15.46 -9.92 9.24
CA LEU A 366 15.65 -8.49 9.44
C LEU A 366 16.24 -8.26 10.83
N THR A 367 17.33 -7.53 10.90
CA THR A 367 17.94 -7.11 12.18
C THR A 367 17.99 -5.58 12.27
N ALA A 368 17.94 -5.08 13.51
CA ALA A 368 18.13 -3.67 13.85
C ALA A 368 19.28 -3.59 14.86
N ASP A 369 20.38 -2.90 14.50
CA ASP A 369 21.61 -2.80 15.30
C ASP A 369 22.09 -4.19 15.80
N GLY A 370 21.89 -5.23 14.99
CA GLY A 370 22.26 -6.62 15.30
C GLY A 370 21.20 -7.41 16.08
N GLU A 371 20.16 -6.77 16.61
CA GLU A 371 19.03 -7.45 17.24
C GLU A 371 18.05 -7.99 16.20
N VAL A 372 17.62 -9.25 16.33
CA VAL A 372 16.64 -9.84 15.41
C VAL A 372 15.26 -9.23 15.65
N ILE A 373 14.72 -8.58 14.61
CA ILE A 373 13.36 -8.06 14.59
C ILE A 373 12.40 -9.10 14.01
N GLN A 374 12.82 -9.74 12.94
CA GLN A 374 12.02 -10.71 12.21
C GLN A 374 12.92 -11.81 11.63
N GLU A 375 12.49 -13.04 11.70
CA GLU A 375 13.14 -14.19 11.07
C GLU A 375 12.09 -15.17 10.53
N ASN A 376 12.26 -15.62 9.28
CA ASN A 376 11.31 -16.51 8.59
C ASN A 376 9.86 -15.97 8.65
N GLY A 377 9.70 -14.66 8.50
CA GLY A 377 8.39 -13.99 8.55
C GLY A 377 7.78 -13.85 9.95
N ARG A 378 8.48 -14.27 11.01
CA ARG A 378 7.99 -14.17 12.40
C ARG A 378 8.70 -13.05 13.13
N PHE A 379 7.94 -12.25 13.84
CA PHE A 379 8.45 -11.16 14.68
C PHE A 379 8.82 -11.69 16.08
N PHE A 380 9.84 -11.07 16.70
CA PHE A 380 10.36 -11.44 18.01
C PHE A 380 10.21 -10.31 19.02
#